data_f6f0b781b8805bfc0d83b561d01e9263
#
_entry.id   f6f0b781b8805bfc0d83b561d01e9263
#
_cell.length_a   1.000
_cell.length_b   1.000
_cell.length_c   1.000
_cell.angle_alpha   90.00
_cell.angle_beta   90.00
_cell.angle_gamma   90.00
#
_symmetry.space_group_name_H-M   'P 1'
#
loop_
_entity.id
_entity.type
_entity.pdbx_description
1 polymer ?
#
loop_
_entity_poly.entity_id
_entity_poly.type
_entity_poly.pdbx_seq_one_letter_code
_entity_poly.pdbx_strand_id
1 'polypeptide(L)'
;MKPKLIYFYPNEASYVTKDLKILGENYTIVKLCVQPSKKWRLPFLMAYQKLICLWHFKAKYIVCQFAGYHSLMPVIIGNILGIKTVIILGGSDCASFPEINYGNYRKKLLGWFTAKSIENAKILSPVHEKMIGYDYEYENFSNERQGYSAFTKPTDALVKVIYNGFYTNVFKITGQRREKNFVAIAAYNRDAVYYLKGIDLLEKAALKFPETTFTVVGVSPQFLNKLRPSNLIFVPFVSASELVEILNQHYFYCQLSISEGFPNALCEAMLCGCIPIVSKVCSMPDIVGNTGFVLQKRNEELLFEIIEDLLQRTDLELLTVASRNRVVENYSFEARRDELLKLLN
;
A
#
# COMPACT_ATOMS: atom_id res chain seq x y z
N MET A 1 29.14 -16.87 -10.20
CA MET A 1 28.03 -17.05 -9.22
C MET A 1 27.41 -15.71 -8.93
N LYS A 2 26.07 -15.61 -8.86
CA LYS A 2 25.40 -14.38 -8.44
C LYS A 2 25.79 -14.03 -7.01
N PRO A 3 25.99 -12.73 -6.66
CA PRO A 3 26.24 -12.32 -5.28
C PRO A 3 25.01 -12.64 -4.40
N LYS A 4 25.24 -12.84 -3.08
CA LYS A 4 24.15 -13.11 -2.14
C LYS A 4 23.48 -11.83 -1.68
N LEU A 5 22.16 -11.89 -1.46
CA LEU A 5 21.33 -10.88 -0.85
C LEU A 5 20.45 -11.52 0.21
N ILE A 6 20.35 -10.92 1.40
CA ILE A 6 19.46 -11.38 2.47
C ILE A 6 18.21 -10.49 2.43
N TYR A 7 17.01 -11.10 2.38
CA TYR A 7 15.76 -10.35 2.31
C TYR A 7 14.85 -10.69 3.49
N PHE A 8 14.66 -9.73 4.38
CA PHE A 8 13.77 -9.84 5.54
C PHE A 8 12.41 -9.19 5.24
N TYR A 9 11.31 -9.90 5.56
CA TYR A 9 9.96 -9.38 5.35
C TYR A 9 8.99 -9.92 6.41
N PRO A 10 7.91 -9.15 6.76
CA PRO A 10 7.01 -9.52 7.85
C PRO A 10 5.94 -10.54 7.43
N ASN A 11 5.55 -10.57 6.16
CA ASN A 11 4.50 -11.45 5.62
C ASN A 11 4.65 -11.60 4.12
N GLU A 12 4.12 -12.69 3.58
CA GLU A 12 4.04 -12.88 2.13
C GLU A 12 2.92 -12.02 1.55
N ALA A 13 3.29 -11.14 0.63
CA ALA A 13 2.37 -10.25 -0.08
C ALA A 13 2.83 -10.10 -1.53
N SER A 14 1.93 -9.66 -2.40
CA SER A 14 2.20 -9.54 -3.85
C SER A 14 3.42 -8.66 -4.17
N TYR A 15 3.61 -7.56 -3.45
CA TYR A 15 4.77 -6.68 -3.62
C TYR A 15 6.08 -7.37 -3.19
N VAL A 16 6.09 -8.18 -2.13
CA VAL A 16 7.26 -8.98 -1.72
C VAL A 16 7.63 -9.98 -2.80
N THR A 17 6.65 -10.71 -3.33
CA THR A 17 6.86 -11.70 -4.39
C THR A 17 7.41 -11.05 -5.66
N LYS A 18 6.90 -9.86 -6.03
CA LYS A 18 7.42 -9.07 -7.17
C LYS A 18 8.87 -8.66 -6.95
N ASP A 19 9.22 -8.12 -5.79
CA ASP A 19 10.58 -7.70 -5.47
C ASP A 19 11.55 -8.87 -5.41
N LEU A 20 11.15 -10.00 -4.83
CA LEU A 20 11.95 -11.23 -4.83
C LEU A 20 12.22 -11.74 -6.26
N LYS A 21 11.24 -11.64 -7.16
CA LYS A 21 11.41 -11.99 -8.58
C LYS A 21 12.43 -11.07 -9.25
N ILE A 22 12.28 -9.75 -9.08
CA ILE A 22 13.20 -8.75 -9.63
C ILE A 22 14.63 -8.98 -9.13
N LEU A 23 14.81 -9.06 -7.82
CA LEU A 23 16.12 -9.21 -7.20
C LEU A 23 16.78 -10.55 -7.53
N GLY A 24 15.99 -11.61 -7.74
CA GLY A 24 16.46 -12.93 -8.17
C GLY A 24 17.10 -12.95 -9.56
N GLU A 25 16.90 -11.89 -10.38
CA GLU A 25 17.58 -11.75 -11.64
C GLU A 25 19.10 -11.58 -11.47
N ASN A 26 19.55 -10.82 -10.47
CA ASN A 26 20.96 -10.49 -10.26
C ASN A 26 21.57 -11.11 -8.99
N TYR A 27 20.75 -11.59 -8.06
CA TYR A 27 21.19 -12.06 -6.75
C TYR A 27 20.71 -13.48 -6.43
N THR A 28 21.51 -14.21 -5.63
CA THR A 28 21.04 -15.41 -4.93
C THR A 28 20.39 -14.94 -3.62
N ILE A 29 19.08 -15.12 -3.48
CA ILE A 29 18.33 -14.54 -2.37
C ILE A 29 18.20 -15.54 -1.20
N VAL A 30 18.57 -15.11 -0.01
CA VAL A 30 18.24 -15.75 1.27
C VAL A 30 17.01 -15.04 1.83
N LYS A 31 15.82 -15.62 1.63
CA LYS A 31 14.54 -15.02 2.04
C LYS A 31 14.14 -15.47 3.43
N LEU A 32 13.69 -14.54 4.28
CA LEU A 32 13.33 -14.77 5.67
C LEU A 32 12.04 -14.03 6.02
N CYS A 33 10.95 -14.81 6.14
CA CYS A 33 9.70 -14.29 6.68
C CYS A 33 9.80 -14.25 8.21
N VAL A 34 9.70 -13.04 8.77
CA VAL A 34 9.98 -12.79 10.17
C VAL A 34 8.87 -11.97 10.80
N GLN A 35 7.95 -12.66 11.47
CA GLN A 35 6.85 -12.02 12.19
C GLN A 35 6.82 -12.48 13.66
N PRO A 36 7.02 -11.58 14.64
CA PRO A 36 6.89 -11.95 16.04
C PRO A 36 5.41 -12.16 16.39
N SER A 37 5.02 -13.40 16.61
CA SER A 37 3.66 -13.73 17.04
C SER A 37 3.34 -13.22 18.47
N LYS A 38 4.36 -13.12 19.31
CA LYS A 38 4.26 -12.62 20.71
C LYS A 38 5.52 -11.82 21.08
N LYS A 39 5.36 -10.74 21.86
CA LYS A 39 6.47 -9.84 22.23
C LYS A 39 7.62 -10.54 22.98
N TRP A 40 7.35 -11.53 23.81
CA TRP A 40 8.40 -12.27 24.54
C TRP A 40 9.34 -13.05 23.62
N ARG A 41 8.95 -13.33 22.38
CA ARG A 41 9.81 -13.99 21.38
C ARG A 41 10.79 -13.04 20.69
N LEU A 42 10.68 -11.72 20.89
CA LEU A 42 11.56 -10.73 20.25
C LEU A 42 13.06 -11.00 20.48
N PRO A 43 13.55 -11.31 21.70
CA PRO A 43 14.98 -11.59 21.88
C PRO A 43 15.46 -12.79 21.07
N PHE A 44 14.68 -13.86 21.02
CA PHE A 44 15.01 -15.06 20.23
C PHE A 44 15.01 -14.75 18.72
N LEU A 45 14.05 -13.96 18.28
CA LEU A 45 13.97 -13.50 16.90
C LEU A 45 15.20 -12.66 16.51
N MET A 46 15.61 -11.73 17.37
CA MET A 46 16.81 -10.90 17.18
C MET A 46 18.09 -11.74 17.16
N ALA A 47 18.20 -12.74 18.05
CA ALA A 47 19.31 -13.68 18.05
C ALA A 47 19.36 -14.51 16.76
N TYR A 48 18.22 -15.00 16.29
CA TYR A 48 18.11 -15.72 15.03
C TYR A 48 18.53 -14.85 13.83
N GLN A 49 18.04 -13.61 13.75
CA GLN A 49 18.41 -12.66 12.69
C GLN A 49 19.92 -12.37 12.70
N LYS A 50 20.51 -12.19 13.91
CA LYS A 50 21.95 -12.01 14.06
C LYS A 50 22.72 -13.20 13.51
N LEU A 51 22.32 -14.43 13.89
CA LEU A 51 23.00 -15.66 13.40
C LEU A 51 22.93 -15.77 11.88
N ILE A 52 21.79 -15.48 11.26
CA ILE A 52 21.65 -15.51 9.81
C ILE A 52 22.55 -14.47 9.13
N CYS A 53 22.60 -13.24 9.63
CA CYS A 53 23.48 -12.21 9.10
C CYS A 53 24.95 -12.62 9.21
N LEU A 54 25.36 -13.19 10.35
CA LEU A 54 26.71 -13.70 10.56
C LEU A 54 27.04 -14.90 9.65
N TRP A 55 26.10 -15.83 9.46
CA TRP A 55 26.28 -16.98 8.55
C TRP A 55 26.44 -16.53 7.08
N HIS A 56 25.84 -15.41 6.74
CA HIS A 56 25.88 -14.84 5.39
C HIS A 56 26.69 -13.52 5.34
N PHE A 57 27.76 -13.40 6.12
CA PHE A 57 28.58 -12.18 6.24
C PHE A 57 29.18 -11.67 4.93
N LYS A 58 29.25 -12.53 3.88
CA LYS A 58 29.67 -12.17 2.52
C LYS A 58 28.53 -11.72 1.61
N ALA A 59 27.30 -11.52 2.14
CA ALA A 59 26.21 -10.96 1.36
C ALA A 59 26.53 -9.54 0.92
N LYS A 60 26.14 -9.18 -0.31
CA LYS A 60 26.35 -7.82 -0.84
C LYS A 60 25.37 -6.82 -0.23
N TYR A 61 24.12 -7.28 0.01
CA TYR A 61 23.04 -6.46 0.57
C TYR A 61 22.22 -7.20 1.63
N ILE A 62 21.69 -6.43 2.57
CA ILE A 62 20.57 -6.81 3.43
C ILE A 62 19.41 -5.89 3.07
N VAL A 63 18.30 -6.45 2.60
CA VAL A 63 17.08 -5.72 2.27
C VAL A 63 16.00 -6.08 3.28
N CYS A 64 15.35 -5.07 3.85
CA CYS A 64 14.21 -5.24 4.75
C CYS A 64 12.97 -4.61 4.10
N GLN A 65 11.93 -5.43 3.92
CA GLN A 65 10.62 -4.93 3.54
C GLN A 65 9.93 -4.38 4.78
N PHE A 66 9.71 -3.09 4.81
CA PHE A 66 9.26 -2.28 5.93
C PHE A 66 10.24 -2.20 7.10
N ALA A 67 10.09 -1.12 7.88
CA ALA A 67 10.78 -0.94 9.13
C ALA A 67 9.94 -1.46 10.32
N GLY A 68 10.59 -2.14 11.29
CA GLY A 68 9.91 -2.69 12.46
C GLY A 68 10.76 -3.66 13.25
N TYR A 69 10.16 -4.60 13.95
CA TYR A 69 10.87 -5.59 14.77
C TYR A 69 11.83 -6.48 13.95
N HIS A 70 11.55 -6.69 12.68
CA HIS A 70 12.31 -7.57 11.79
C HIS A 70 13.48 -6.87 11.08
N SER A 71 13.61 -5.56 11.19
CA SER A 71 14.60 -4.78 10.44
C SER A 71 15.77 -4.26 11.28
N LEU A 72 15.56 -3.96 12.57
CA LEU A 72 16.58 -3.30 13.38
C LEU A 72 17.85 -4.16 13.53
N MET A 73 17.71 -5.43 13.91
CA MET A 73 18.88 -6.30 14.09
C MET A 73 19.64 -6.54 12.79
N PRO A 74 18.99 -6.86 11.65
CA PRO A 74 19.64 -6.94 10.34
C PRO A 74 20.40 -5.66 9.95
N VAL A 75 19.82 -4.49 10.20
CA VAL A 75 20.46 -3.20 9.91
C VAL A 75 21.71 -2.99 10.76
N ILE A 76 21.64 -3.21 12.09
CA ILE A 76 22.79 -3.05 13.00
C ILE A 76 23.91 -4.03 12.62
N ILE A 77 23.61 -5.30 12.44
CA ILE A 77 24.63 -6.31 12.10
C ILE A 77 25.19 -6.06 10.70
N GLY A 78 24.36 -5.66 9.74
CA GLY A 78 24.80 -5.28 8.41
C GLY A 78 25.84 -4.16 8.46
N ASN A 79 25.58 -3.12 9.24
CA ASN A 79 26.52 -2.01 9.43
C ASN A 79 27.85 -2.46 10.07
N ILE A 80 27.80 -3.33 11.08
CA ILE A 80 29.01 -3.89 11.72
C ILE A 80 29.82 -4.73 10.73
N LEU A 81 29.17 -5.49 9.87
CA LEU A 81 29.80 -6.35 8.87
C LEU A 81 30.20 -5.61 7.56
N GLY A 82 29.88 -4.32 7.44
CA GLY A 82 30.11 -3.54 6.22
C GLY A 82 29.18 -3.92 5.05
N ILE A 83 28.08 -4.61 5.33
CA ILE A 83 27.06 -4.99 4.33
C ILE A 83 26.11 -3.80 4.13
N LYS A 84 25.85 -3.42 2.87
CA LYS A 84 24.88 -2.33 2.57
C LYS A 84 23.46 -2.74 2.97
N THR A 85 22.83 -1.93 3.82
CA THR A 85 21.48 -2.16 4.34
C THR A 85 20.45 -1.27 3.63
N VAL A 86 19.34 -1.86 3.18
CA VAL A 86 18.26 -1.18 2.46
C VAL A 86 16.95 -1.43 3.20
N ILE A 87 16.17 -0.39 3.45
CA ILE A 87 14.79 -0.52 3.92
C ILE A 87 13.85 0.02 2.86
N ILE A 88 12.91 -0.82 2.40
CA ILE A 88 11.80 -0.42 1.53
C ILE A 88 10.65 0.02 2.43
N LEU A 89 10.28 1.30 2.40
CA LEU A 89 9.24 1.89 3.24
C LEU A 89 7.92 1.97 2.48
N GLY A 90 6.82 1.53 3.10
CA GLY A 90 5.59 1.31 2.34
C GLY A 90 4.27 1.73 2.96
N GLY A 91 4.21 2.29 4.17
CA GLY A 91 2.96 2.77 4.73
C GLY A 91 2.89 2.79 6.25
N SER A 92 2.56 1.67 6.91
CA SER A 92 2.41 1.64 8.37
C SER A 92 3.69 2.00 9.14
N ASP A 93 4.83 1.79 8.53
CA ASP A 93 6.16 2.15 9.02
C ASP A 93 6.52 3.64 8.85
N CYS A 94 5.63 4.40 8.21
CA CYS A 94 5.72 5.85 8.02
C CYS A 94 4.54 6.61 8.64
N ALA A 95 3.72 5.97 9.49
CA ALA A 95 2.46 6.54 9.95
C ALA A 95 2.23 6.36 11.45
N SER A 96 1.45 7.30 12.02
CA SER A 96 0.91 7.24 13.38
C SER A 96 -0.48 7.86 13.44
N PHE A 97 -1.50 7.00 13.58
CA PHE A 97 -2.89 7.40 13.79
C PHE A 97 -3.44 6.62 15.00
N PRO A 98 -3.22 7.12 16.22
CA PRO A 98 -3.69 6.48 17.45
C PRO A 98 -5.20 6.29 17.48
N GLU A 99 -5.96 7.24 16.96
CA GLU A 99 -7.43 7.32 16.98
C GLU A 99 -8.07 6.13 16.25
N ILE A 100 -7.44 5.66 15.17
CA ILE A 100 -7.90 4.51 14.38
C ILE A 100 -7.03 3.27 14.56
N ASN A 101 -6.15 3.29 15.57
CA ASN A 101 -5.25 2.18 15.88
C ASN A 101 -4.37 1.75 14.68
N TYR A 102 -3.87 2.71 13.87
CA TYR A 102 -3.05 2.48 12.69
C TYR A 102 -1.67 3.14 12.78
N GLY A 103 -0.67 2.54 12.09
CA GLY A 103 0.72 3.01 12.04
C GLY A 103 1.61 2.45 13.15
N ASN A 104 2.92 2.33 12.89
CA ASN A 104 3.88 1.73 13.82
C ASN A 104 4.17 2.63 15.01
N TYR A 105 4.23 3.93 14.78
CA TYR A 105 4.66 4.91 15.79
C TYR A 105 3.63 5.15 16.91
N ARG A 106 2.38 4.75 16.74
CA ARG A 106 1.40 4.75 17.82
C ARG A 106 1.74 3.80 18.98
N LYS A 107 2.61 2.81 18.75
CA LYS A 107 3.07 1.85 19.76
C LYS A 107 4.52 2.17 20.15
N LYS A 108 4.75 2.64 21.39
CA LYS A 108 6.08 3.06 21.88
C LYS A 108 7.22 2.11 21.49
N LEU A 109 7.08 0.81 21.77
CA LEU A 109 8.15 -0.16 21.48
C LEU A 109 8.32 -0.38 19.98
N LEU A 110 7.24 -0.61 19.22
CA LEU A 110 7.33 -0.82 17.78
C LEU A 110 7.83 0.44 17.07
N GLY A 111 7.32 1.62 17.46
CA GLY A 111 7.77 2.90 16.93
C GLY A 111 9.28 3.12 17.16
N TRP A 112 9.79 2.76 18.34
CA TRP A 112 11.22 2.83 18.63
C TRP A 112 12.04 1.90 17.72
N PHE A 113 11.61 0.65 17.53
CA PHE A 113 12.29 -0.28 16.60
C PHE A 113 12.24 0.25 15.16
N THR A 114 11.09 0.78 14.74
CA THR A 114 10.91 1.37 13.41
C THR A 114 11.85 2.56 13.21
N ALA A 115 11.85 3.52 14.14
CA ALA A 115 12.71 4.69 14.07
C ALA A 115 14.20 4.30 14.05
N LYS A 116 14.63 3.43 14.95
CA LYS A 116 16.03 2.99 15.01
C LYS A 116 16.48 2.21 13.78
N SER A 117 15.58 1.46 13.16
CA SER A 117 15.89 0.81 11.88
C SER A 117 16.14 1.85 10.78
N ILE A 118 15.27 2.84 10.65
CA ILE A 118 15.37 3.89 9.64
C ILE A 118 16.60 4.77 9.86
N GLU A 119 16.83 5.22 11.11
CA GLU A 119 17.98 6.06 11.48
C GLU A 119 19.35 5.40 11.19
N ASN A 120 19.42 4.08 11.19
CA ASN A 120 20.69 3.34 11.02
C ASN A 120 20.83 2.68 9.63
N ALA A 121 19.81 2.68 8.79
CA ALA A 121 19.91 2.12 7.45
C ALA A 121 20.86 2.94 6.56
N LYS A 122 21.54 2.30 5.62
CA LYS A 122 22.38 2.99 4.62
C LYS A 122 21.57 3.52 3.44
N ILE A 123 20.48 2.83 3.10
CA ILE A 123 19.61 3.20 1.98
C ILE A 123 18.16 3.08 2.45
N LEU A 124 17.38 4.11 2.19
CA LEU A 124 15.92 4.12 2.35
C LEU A 124 15.29 4.19 0.98
N SER A 125 14.39 3.26 0.70
CA SER A 125 13.62 3.24 -0.56
C SER A 125 12.12 3.36 -0.27
N PRO A 126 11.61 4.59 -0.03
CA PRO A 126 10.18 4.81 0.10
C PRO A 126 9.46 4.49 -1.20
N VAL A 127 8.26 3.90 -1.11
CA VAL A 127 7.42 3.63 -2.30
C VAL A 127 6.73 4.90 -2.84
N HIS A 128 6.85 6.02 -2.14
CA HIS A 128 6.38 7.33 -2.57
C HIS A 128 7.06 8.45 -1.75
N GLU A 129 7.18 9.65 -2.32
CA GLU A 129 7.81 10.82 -1.68
C GLU A 129 7.11 11.18 -0.35
N LYS A 130 5.81 11.08 -0.30
CA LYS A 130 5.03 11.36 0.92
C LYS A 130 5.25 10.36 2.07
N MET A 131 5.94 9.24 1.80
CA MET A 131 6.44 8.39 2.89
C MET A 131 7.58 9.07 3.69
N ILE A 132 8.27 10.05 3.09
CA ILE A 132 9.29 10.85 3.76
C ILE A 132 8.63 11.80 4.76
N GLY A 133 7.65 12.58 4.30
CA GLY A 133 6.87 13.50 5.14
C GLY A 133 5.79 14.25 4.37
N TYR A 134 4.65 14.46 5.00
CA TYR A 134 3.54 15.27 4.48
C TYR A 134 2.62 15.73 5.60
N ASP A 135 1.92 16.84 5.37
CA ASP A 135 0.91 17.35 6.28
C ASP A 135 -0.43 16.66 5.99
N TYR A 136 -1.00 16.06 7.04
CA TYR A 136 -2.24 15.31 6.97
C TYR A 136 -3.42 16.21 7.29
N GLU A 137 -4.33 16.35 6.34
CA GLU A 137 -5.46 17.28 6.46
C GLU A 137 -6.84 16.63 6.19
N TYR A 138 -6.87 15.32 5.86
CA TYR A 138 -8.09 14.67 5.38
C TYR A 138 -9.14 14.47 6.49
N GLU A 139 -8.69 14.17 7.71
CA GLU A 139 -9.51 14.01 8.91
C GLU A 139 -8.83 14.74 10.08
N ASN A 140 -9.60 15.19 11.06
CA ASN A 140 -9.08 15.90 12.23
C ASN A 140 -8.49 14.92 13.25
N PHE A 141 -7.22 14.63 13.12
CA PHE A 141 -6.45 13.79 14.04
C PHE A 141 -5.35 14.58 14.74
N SER A 142 -4.90 14.06 15.88
CA SER A 142 -3.88 14.71 16.71
C SER A 142 -2.51 14.84 16.03
N ASN A 143 -2.17 13.89 15.15
CA ASN A 143 -0.91 13.90 14.40
C ASN A 143 -1.12 14.48 13.00
N GLU A 144 -0.97 15.79 12.87
CA GLU A 144 -1.13 16.51 11.58
C GLU A 144 0.01 16.20 10.59
N ARG A 145 1.17 15.77 11.06
CA ARG A 145 2.31 15.43 10.20
C ARG A 145 2.57 13.93 10.17
N GLN A 146 2.67 13.37 8.99
CA GLN A 146 2.94 11.97 8.71
C GLN A 146 4.20 11.81 7.84
N GLY A 147 4.62 10.56 7.61
CA GLY A 147 5.89 10.23 7.00
C GLY A 147 6.94 9.89 8.07
N TYR A 148 7.95 9.08 7.70
CA TYR A 148 8.93 8.65 8.70
C TYR A 148 9.72 9.81 9.35
N SER A 149 9.96 10.89 8.62
CA SER A 149 10.71 12.06 9.12
C SER A 149 10.01 12.78 10.28
N ALA A 150 8.70 12.63 10.44
CA ALA A 150 7.96 13.17 11.58
C ALA A 150 8.27 12.43 12.89
N PHE A 151 8.84 11.22 12.82
CA PHE A 151 8.99 10.30 13.96
C PHE A 151 10.43 9.80 14.17
N THR A 152 11.37 10.19 13.30
CA THR A 152 12.77 9.77 13.35
C THR A 152 13.69 10.99 13.51
N LYS A 153 14.90 10.76 13.99
CA LYS A 153 15.97 11.74 13.86
C LYS A 153 16.42 11.83 12.40
N PRO A 154 17.04 12.94 11.98
CA PRO A 154 17.71 13.04 10.69
C PRO A 154 18.66 11.86 10.47
N THR A 155 18.77 11.38 9.25
CA THR A 155 19.62 10.25 8.86
C THR A 155 20.47 10.63 7.64
N ASP A 156 21.69 10.09 7.58
CA ASP A 156 22.61 10.22 6.45
C ASP A 156 22.37 9.12 5.39
N ALA A 157 21.26 8.40 5.47
CA ALA A 157 20.90 7.38 4.50
C ALA A 157 20.68 7.97 3.10
N LEU A 158 21.14 7.27 2.07
CA LEU A 158 20.73 7.57 0.70
C LEU A 158 19.21 7.31 0.57
N VAL A 159 18.45 8.32 0.24
CA VAL A 159 17.00 8.19 0.00
C VAL A 159 16.73 8.10 -1.49
N LYS A 160 16.14 7.01 -1.95
CA LYS A 160 15.73 6.81 -3.34
C LYS A 160 14.28 6.31 -3.38
N VAL A 161 13.37 7.15 -3.83
CA VAL A 161 11.97 6.77 -4.03
C VAL A 161 11.87 5.82 -5.22
N ILE A 162 11.19 4.68 -5.01
CA ILE A 162 10.92 3.69 -6.06
C ILE A 162 9.46 3.24 -5.92
N TYR A 163 8.61 3.65 -6.83
CA TYR A 163 7.18 3.33 -6.84
C TYR A 163 6.92 1.83 -6.93
N ASN A 164 5.75 1.39 -6.44
CA ASN A 164 5.30 0.03 -6.70
C ASN A 164 5.06 -0.20 -8.19
N GLY A 165 5.36 -1.42 -8.66
CA GLY A 165 5.21 -1.81 -10.06
C GLY A 165 4.05 -2.79 -10.30
N PHE A 166 3.36 -2.64 -11.44
CA PHE A 166 2.18 -3.41 -11.79
C PHE A 166 2.32 -4.12 -13.13
N TYR A 167 1.82 -5.37 -13.20
CA TYR A 167 1.74 -6.12 -14.45
C TYR A 167 0.55 -5.61 -15.27
N THR A 168 0.81 -4.80 -16.30
CA THR A 168 -0.20 -4.14 -17.11
C THR A 168 -0.98 -5.09 -18.03
N ASN A 169 -0.51 -6.33 -18.17
CA ASN A 169 -1.15 -7.40 -18.93
C ASN A 169 -2.08 -8.30 -18.10
N VAL A 170 -1.94 -8.29 -16.77
CA VAL A 170 -2.81 -9.06 -15.86
C VAL A 170 -4.09 -8.27 -15.59
N PHE A 171 -3.96 -7.04 -15.08
CA PHE A 171 -5.08 -6.13 -14.92
C PHE A 171 -5.22 -5.31 -16.20
N LYS A 172 -6.35 -5.47 -16.88
CA LYS A 172 -6.57 -4.85 -18.19
C LYS A 172 -8.06 -4.64 -18.48
N ILE A 173 -8.35 -3.76 -19.41
CA ILE A 173 -9.70 -3.58 -19.95
C ILE A 173 -10.05 -4.82 -20.79
N THR A 174 -11.20 -5.45 -20.53
CA THR A 174 -11.64 -6.68 -21.20
C THR A 174 -12.74 -6.46 -22.24
N GLY A 175 -13.24 -5.23 -22.41
CA GLY A 175 -14.33 -4.90 -23.31
C GLY A 175 -15.72 -5.30 -22.83
N GLN A 176 -15.88 -5.71 -21.56
CA GLN A 176 -17.19 -5.95 -20.96
C GLN A 176 -17.99 -4.64 -20.85
N ARG A 177 -19.33 -4.76 -20.92
CA ARG A 177 -20.22 -3.62 -20.67
C ARG A 177 -20.07 -3.18 -19.21
N ARG A 178 -19.78 -1.91 -19.00
CA ARG A 178 -19.70 -1.28 -17.68
C ARG A 178 -21.03 -0.64 -17.30
N GLU A 179 -21.25 -0.59 -16.01
CA GLU A 179 -22.38 0.13 -15.43
C GLU A 179 -21.85 1.29 -14.56
N LYS A 180 -22.67 2.34 -14.41
CA LYS A 180 -22.36 3.50 -13.57
C LYS A 180 -22.47 3.14 -12.07
N ASN A 181 -21.81 2.06 -11.68
CA ASN A 181 -21.74 1.52 -10.34
C ASN A 181 -20.34 1.72 -9.74
N PHE A 182 -20.25 1.62 -8.43
CA PHE A 182 -19.03 1.88 -7.65
C PHE A 182 -18.51 0.59 -7.05
N VAL A 183 -17.18 0.39 -7.10
CA VAL A 183 -16.51 -0.73 -6.46
C VAL A 183 -15.38 -0.24 -5.57
N ALA A 184 -15.18 -0.89 -4.42
CA ALA A 184 -14.06 -0.71 -3.52
C ALA A 184 -13.43 -2.05 -3.20
N ILE A 185 -12.12 -2.09 -2.97
CA ILE A 185 -11.40 -3.29 -2.52
C ILE A 185 -10.92 -3.02 -1.10
N ALA A 186 -11.40 -3.83 -0.16
CA ALA A 186 -11.02 -3.71 1.25
C ALA A 186 -10.83 -5.10 1.85
N ALA A 187 -9.66 -5.35 2.47
CA ALA A 187 -9.46 -6.55 3.29
C ALA A 187 -10.25 -6.39 4.60
N TYR A 188 -11.59 -6.41 4.52
CA TYR A 188 -12.49 -6.19 5.66
C TYR A 188 -12.59 -7.45 6.52
N ASN A 189 -11.64 -7.59 7.45
CA ASN A 189 -11.50 -8.73 8.34
C ASN A 189 -11.63 -8.38 9.84
N ARG A 190 -11.88 -7.11 10.17
CA ARG A 190 -12.09 -6.58 11.54
C ARG A 190 -12.80 -5.23 11.46
N ASP A 191 -13.55 -4.86 12.50
CA ASP A 191 -14.36 -3.62 12.52
C ASP A 191 -13.55 -2.35 12.25
N ALA A 192 -12.32 -2.26 12.74
CA ALA A 192 -11.46 -1.10 12.49
C ALA A 192 -11.20 -0.84 10.99
N VAL A 193 -11.27 -1.86 10.14
CA VAL A 193 -11.09 -1.71 8.68
C VAL A 193 -12.27 -1.02 8.03
N TYR A 194 -13.47 -1.15 8.59
CA TYR A 194 -14.67 -0.49 8.10
C TYR A 194 -14.50 1.02 8.00
N TYR A 195 -14.02 1.62 9.07
CA TYR A 195 -13.72 3.05 9.13
C TYR A 195 -12.42 3.40 8.40
N LEU A 196 -11.35 2.61 8.59
CA LEU A 196 -10.04 2.84 7.97
C LEU A 196 -10.11 2.88 6.44
N LYS A 197 -10.96 2.05 5.83
CA LYS A 197 -11.12 1.94 4.38
C LYS A 197 -12.27 2.78 3.81
N GLY A 198 -12.98 3.52 4.66
CA GLY A 198 -14.08 4.39 4.25
C GLY A 198 -15.33 3.64 3.79
N ILE A 199 -15.54 2.39 4.27
CA ILE A 199 -16.76 1.61 3.93
C ILE A 199 -17.99 2.29 4.52
N ASP A 200 -17.86 2.96 5.67
CA ASP A 200 -18.89 3.78 6.28
C ASP A 200 -19.33 4.97 5.41
N LEU A 201 -18.41 5.58 4.65
CA LEU A 201 -18.77 6.60 3.66
C LEU A 201 -19.51 6.00 2.46
N LEU A 202 -19.12 4.79 2.03
CA LEU A 202 -19.86 4.07 0.98
C LEU A 202 -21.26 3.65 1.44
N GLU A 203 -21.45 3.28 2.71
CA GLU A 203 -22.76 2.98 3.27
C GLU A 203 -23.67 4.22 3.24
N LYS A 204 -23.17 5.39 3.62
CA LYS A 204 -23.89 6.66 3.52
C LYS A 204 -24.23 7.00 2.06
N ALA A 205 -23.27 6.80 1.13
CA ALA A 205 -23.52 6.98 -0.28
C ALA A 205 -24.61 6.02 -0.82
N ALA A 206 -24.59 4.76 -0.39
CA ALA A 206 -25.62 3.80 -0.77
C ALA A 206 -27.02 4.20 -0.28
N LEU A 207 -27.14 4.77 0.90
CA LEU A 207 -28.41 5.32 1.39
C LEU A 207 -28.88 6.54 0.59
N LYS A 208 -27.95 7.41 0.17
CA LYS A 208 -28.25 8.62 -0.61
C LYS A 208 -28.62 8.31 -2.06
N PHE A 209 -28.02 7.27 -2.64
CA PHE A 209 -28.20 6.89 -4.05
C PHE A 209 -28.77 5.47 -4.19
N PRO A 210 -30.05 5.24 -3.87
CA PRO A 210 -30.65 3.89 -3.80
C PRO A 210 -30.68 3.16 -5.13
N GLU A 211 -30.65 3.87 -6.27
CA GLU A 211 -30.64 3.30 -7.63
C GLU A 211 -29.23 2.92 -8.11
N THR A 212 -28.20 3.23 -7.33
CA THR A 212 -26.80 2.98 -7.67
C THR A 212 -26.24 1.86 -6.80
N THR A 213 -25.55 0.90 -7.42
CA THR A 213 -24.91 -0.20 -6.69
C THR A 213 -23.50 0.16 -6.22
N PHE A 214 -23.21 -0.17 -4.96
CA PHE A 214 -21.89 -0.06 -4.35
C PHE A 214 -21.40 -1.46 -3.96
N THR A 215 -20.24 -1.86 -4.46
CA THR A 215 -19.67 -3.19 -4.23
C THR A 215 -18.39 -3.08 -3.39
N VAL A 216 -18.27 -3.85 -2.32
CA VAL A 216 -17.04 -3.96 -1.52
C VAL A 216 -16.49 -5.37 -1.64
N VAL A 217 -15.32 -5.52 -2.24
CA VAL A 217 -14.65 -6.81 -2.47
C VAL A 217 -13.59 -7.06 -1.39
N GLY A 218 -13.46 -8.31 -0.93
CA GLY A 218 -12.47 -8.72 0.06
C GLY A 218 -13.02 -8.74 1.49
N VAL A 219 -14.32 -8.96 1.64
CA VAL A 219 -15.01 -9.04 2.93
C VAL A 219 -14.90 -10.44 3.52
N SER A 220 -14.44 -10.55 4.76
CA SER A 220 -14.36 -11.83 5.47
C SER A 220 -15.75 -12.39 5.79
N PRO A 221 -15.90 -13.73 5.87
CA PRO A 221 -17.20 -14.39 6.02
C PRO A 221 -18.07 -13.87 7.17
N GLN A 222 -17.46 -13.52 8.31
CA GLN A 222 -18.18 -13.01 9.50
C GLN A 222 -18.85 -11.65 9.28
N PHE A 223 -18.48 -10.90 8.24
CA PHE A 223 -19.03 -9.58 7.92
C PHE A 223 -19.98 -9.58 6.71
N LEU A 224 -20.07 -10.70 5.96
CA LEU A 224 -20.90 -10.77 4.75
C LEU A 224 -22.39 -10.52 5.04
N ASN A 225 -22.87 -10.94 6.21
CA ASN A 225 -24.26 -10.79 6.62
C ASN A 225 -24.52 -9.57 7.53
N LYS A 226 -23.57 -8.64 7.65
CA LYS A 226 -23.76 -7.39 8.41
C LYS A 226 -24.90 -6.59 7.79
N LEU A 227 -25.80 -6.08 8.64
CA LEU A 227 -26.91 -5.23 8.20
C LEU A 227 -26.38 -4.00 7.48
N ARG A 228 -26.93 -3.70 6.31
CA ARG A 228 -26.55 -2.61 5.41
C ARG A 228 -27.66 -2.29 4.41
N PRO A 229 -27.58 -1.16 3.68
CA PRO A 229 -28.46 -0.88 2.54
C PRO A 229 -28.41 -2.01 1.50
N SER A 230 -29.53 -2.30 0.85
CA SER A 230 -29.66 -3.41 -0.10
C SER A 230 -28.78 -3.26 -1.34
N ASN A 231 -28.45 -2.03 -1.72
CA ASN A 231 -27.58 -1.67 -2.83
C ASN A 231 -26.08 -1.57 -2.44
N LEU A 232 -25.72 -1.85 -1.19
CA LEU A 232 -24.32 -2.04 -0.75
C LEU A 232 -24.01 -3.54 -0.70
N ILE A 233 -23.31 -4.05 -1.70
CA ILE A 233 -23.03 -5.47 -1.87
C ILE A 233 -21.65 -5.81 -1.32
N PHE A 234 -21.58 -6.83 -0.45
CA PHE A 234 -20.34 -7.37 0.07
C PHE A 234 -19.96 -8.65 -0.66
N VAL A 235 -18.75 -8.67 -1.21
CA VAL A 235 -18.16 -9.80 -1.94
C VAL A 235 -16.97 -10.35 -1.13
N PRO A 236 -16.85 -11.65 -0.95
CA PRO A 236 -15.69 -12.23 -0.25
C PRO A 236 -14.37 -12.00 -0.99
N PHE A 237 -13.28 -12.52 -0.44
CA PHE A 237 -12.01 -12.58 -1.18
C PHE A 237 -12.17 -13.41 -2.44
N VAL A 238 -11.70 -12.86 -3.55
CA VAL A 238 -11.76 -13.47 -4.88
C VAL A 238 -10.35 -13.63 -5.46
N SER A 239 -10.21 -14.49 -6.46
CA SER A 239 -8.97 -14.61 -7.24
C SER A 239 -8.68 -13.35 -8.06
N ALA A 240 -7.45 -13.21 -8.55
CA ALA A 240 -7.09 -12.06 -9.40
C ALA A 240 -7.89 -12.02 -10.70
N SER A 241 -8.24 -13.19 -11.29
CA SER A 241 -9.07 -13.26 -12.49
C SER A 241 -10.49 -12.78 -12.24
N GLU A 242 -11.13 -13.26 -11.17
CA GLU A 242 -12.47 -12.81 -10.76
C GLU A 242 -12.48 -11.32 -10.41
N LEU A 243 -11.40 -10.82 -9.77
CA LEU A 243 -11.28 -9.40 -9.48
C LEU A 243 -11.23 -8.55 -10.75
N VAL A 244 -10.50 -8.99 -11.78
CA VAL A 244 -10.47 -8.33 -13.09
C VAL A 244 -11.86 -8.28 -13.71
N GLU A 245 -12.66 -9.36 -13.63
CA GLU A 245 -14.04 -9.40 -14.12
C GLU A 245 -14.91 -8.39 -13.37
N ILE A 246 -14.87 -8.39 -12.03
CA ILE A 246 -15.63 -7.44 -11.20
C ILE A 246 -15.27 -5.99 -11.55
N LEU A 247 -13.97 -5.66 -11.61
CA LEU A 247 -13.50 -4.31 -11.91
C LEU A 247 -13.96 -3.85 -13.30
N ASN A 248 -13.99 -4.75 -14.30
CA ASN A 248 -14.42 -4.41 -15.64
C ASN A 248 -15.95 -4.21 -15.78
N GLN A 249 -16.74 -4.60 -14.79
CA GLN A 249 -18.19 -4.35 -14.77
C GLN A 249 -18.55 -2.96 -14.21
N HIS A 250 -17.60 -2.27 -13.55
CA HIS A 250 -17.83 -1.00 -12.88
C HIS A 250 -17.06 0.14 -13.55
N TYR A 251 -17.71 1.32 -13.71
CA TYR A 251 -16.99 2.51 -14.14
C TYR A 251 -16.14 3.12 -13.01
N PHE A 252 -16.59 3.06 -11.75
CA PHE A 252 -16.01 3.86 -10.68
C PHE A 252 -15.37 2.98 -9.61
N TYR A 253 -14.17 3.37 -9.18
CA TYR A 253 -13.45 2.73 -8.08
C TYR A 253 -13.28 3.70 -6.91
N CYS A 254 -13.67 3.30 -5.71
CA CYS A 254 -13.56 4.09 -4.50
C CYS A 254 -12.40 3.61 -3.60
N GLN A 255 -11.44 4.51 -3.32
CA GLN A 255 -10.38 4.31 -2.32
C GLN A 255 -10.49 5.41 -1.27
N LEU A 256 -11.49 5.31 -0.39
CA LEU A 256 -11.82 6.35 0.61
C LEU A 256 -11.08 6.14 1.95
N SER A 257 -9.88 5.59 1.88
CA SER A 257 -9.09 5.23 3.06
C SER A 257 -8.60 6.45 3.84
N ILE A 258 -8.56 6.34 5.15
CA ILE A 258 -7.98 7.35 6.05
C ILE A 258 -6.45 7.37 5.96
N SER A 259 -5.85 6.22 5.69
CA SER A 259 -4.40 6.11 5.53
C SER A 259 -4.03 5.00 4.55
N GLU A 260 -3.13 5.34 3.64
CA GLU A 260 -2.50 4.41 2.68
C GLU A 260 -1.03 4.79 2.51
N GLY A 261 -0.23 3.83 2.07
CA GLY A 261 1.12 4.10 1.59
C GLY A 261 1.11 4.32 0.09
N PHE A 262 1.05 3.21 -0.65
CA PHE A 262 0.87 3.14 -2.10
C PHE A 262 -0.16 2.01 -2.37
N PRO A 263 -1.46 2.32 -2.50
CA PRO A 263 -2.50 1.30 -2.57
C PRO A 263 -2.47 0.55 -3.89
N ASN A 264 -2.08 -0.74 -3.85
CA ASN A 264 -2.02 -1.58 -5.04
C ASN A 264 -3.39 -1.72 -5.71
N ALA A 265 -4.45 -1.87 -4.91
CA ALA A 265 -5.81 -2.02 -5.40
C ALA A 265 -6.28 -0.84 -6.26
N LEU A 266 -5.85 0.39 -5.94
CA LEU A 266 -6.12 1.58 -6.75
C LEU A 266 -5.52 1.45 -8.16
N CYS A 267 -4.24 1.10 -8.26
CA CYS A 267 -3.58 0.93 -9.55
C CYS A 267 -4.15 -0.26 -10.34
N GLU A 268 -4.49 -1.35 -9.66
CA GLU A 268 -5.13 -2.53 -10.27
C GLU A 268 -6.51 -2.18 -10.85
N ALA A 269 -7.31 -1.39 -10.14
CA ALA A 269 -8.60 -0.90 -10.63
C ALA A 269 -8.43 0.08 -11.81
N MET A 270 -7.49 1.02 -11.72
CA MET A 270 -7.17 1.93 -12.81
C MET A 270 -6.69 1.20 -14.07
N LEU A 271 -5.88 0.15 -13.93
CA LEU A 271 -5.46 -0.71 -15.06
C LEU A 271 -6.63 -1.43 -15.72
N CYS A 272 -7.66 -1.79 -14.96
CA CYS A 272 -8.92 -2.29 -15.50
C CYS A 272 -9.81 -1.17 -16.07
N GLY A 273 -9.38 0.09 -16.05
CA GLY A 273 -10.09 1.24 -16.59
C GLY A 273 -11.14 1.83 -15.64
N CYS A 274 -11.16 1.47 -14.35
CA CYS A 274 -12.03 2.15 -13.40
C CYS A 274 -11.56 3.60 -13.19
N ILE A 275 -12.51 4.52 -13.16
CA ILE A 275 -12.29 5.93 -12.86
C ILE A 275 -12.18 6.07 -11.33
N PRO A 276 -11.05 6.49 -10.75
CA PRO A 276 -10.85 6.47 -9.32
C PRO A 276 -11.44 7.70 -8.61
N ILE A 277 -12.06 7.45 -7.45
CA ILE A 277 -12.37 8.44 -6.42
C ILE A 277 -11.51 8.12 -5.21
N VAL A 278 -10.64 9.02 -4.81
CA VAL A 278 -9.67 8.77 -3.74
C VAL A 278 -9.71 9.84 -2.67
N SER A 279 -9.39 9.47 -1.43
CA SER A 279 -9.15 10.45 -0.36
C SER A 279 -7.87 11.25 -0.63
N LYS A 280 -7.80 12.51 -0.15
CA LYS A 280 -6.59 13.35 -0.13
C LYS A 280 -5.59 12.84 0.91
N VAL A 281 -5.09 11.63 0.71
CA VAL A 281 -4.20 10.95 1.66
C VAL A 281 -2.97 10.42 0.94
N CYS A 282 -1.82 10.79 1.45
CA CYS A 282 -0.52 10.29 1.03
C CYS A 282 -0.34 10.26 -0.50
N SER A 283 -0.02 9.11 -1.09
CA SER A 283 0.25 8.95 -2.52
C SER A 283 -0.97 9.03 -3.43
N MET A 284 -2.17 8.87 -2.92
CA MET A 284 -3.37 8.68 -3.74
C MET A 284 -3.67 9.84 -4.71
N PRO A 285 -3.60 11.13 -4.30
CA PRO A 285 -3.78 12.23 -5.24
C PRO A 285 -2.74 12.24 -6.37
N ASP A 286 -1.50 11.88 -6.05
CA ASP A 286 -0.41 11.87 -7.03
C ASP A 286 -0.53 10.67 -7.99
N ILE A 287 -1.02 9.52 -7.51
CA ILE A 287 -1.30 8.34 -8.35
C ILE A 287 -2.36 8.67 -9.39
N VAL A 288 -3.49 9.23 -8.96
CA VAL A 288 -4.60 9.51 -9.89
C VAL A 288 -4.33 10.72 -10.79
N GLY A 289 -3.57 11.71 -10.31
CA GLY A 289 -3.30 12.94 -11.08
C GLY A 289 -4.58 13.62 -11.54
N ASN A 290 -4.71 13.86 -12.84
CA ASN A 290 -5.88 14.43 -13.50
C ASN A 290 -6.86 13.39 -14.06
N THR A 291 -6.67 12.10 -13.77
CA THR A 291 -7.47 11.00 -14.33
C THR A 291 -8.49 10.43 -13.35
N GLY A 292 -8.70 11.10 -12.21
CA GLY A 292 -9.62 10.71 -11.16
C GLY A 292 -10.07 11.88 -10.30
N PHE A 293 -10.81 11.58 -9.26
CA PHE A 293 -11.44 12.55 -8.36
C PHE A 293 -10.86 12.44 -6.96
N VAL A 294 -10.57 13.57 -6.32
CA VAL A 294 -9.96 13.61 -4.99
C VAL A 294 -10.93 14.20 -3.99
N LEU A 295 -11.38 13.37 -3.05
CA LEU A 295 -12.15 13.82 -1.88
C LEU A 295 -11.21 14.57 -0.93
N GLN A 296 -11.37 15.89 -0.86
CA GLN A 296 -10.43 16.80 -0.18
C GLN A 296 -10.45 16.64 1.34
N LYS A 297 -11.60 16.36 1.92
CA LYS A 297 -11.84 16.13 3.36
C LYS A 297 -12.74 14.90 3.53
N ARG A 298 -12.67 14.26 4.68
CA ARG A 298 -13.54 13.13 5.02
C ARG A 298 -14.94 13.65 5.36
N ASN A 299 -15.68 13.98 4.32
CA ASN A 299 -17.00 14.58 4.39
C ASN A 299 -17.92 13.88 3.38
N GLU A 300 -19.12 13.48 3.83
CA GLU A 300 -20.09 12.76 3.01
C GLU A 300 -20.73 13.64 1.94
N GLU A 301 -20.99 14.91 2.22
CA GLU A 301 -21.61 15.83 1.26
C GLU A 301 -20.68 16.07 0.07
N LEU A 302 -19.38 16.29 0.33
CA LEU A 302 -18.38 16.39 -0.74
C LEU A 302 -18.26 15.10 -1.57
N LEU A 303 -18.44 13.93 -0.95
CA LEU A 303 -18.48 12.66 -1.67
C LEU A 303 -19.74 12.56 -2.53
N PHE A 304 -20.89 13.00 -2.03
CA PHE A 304 -22.15 12.99 -2.78
C PHE A 304 -22.08 13.89 -4.01
N GLU A 305 -21.51 15.09 -3.89
CA GLU A 305 -21.27 15.99 -5.03
C GLU A 305 -20.42 15.33 -6.13
N ILE A 306 -19.35 14.62 -5.75
CA ILE A 306 -18.50 13.87 -6.71
C ILE A 306 -19.31 12.75 -7.37
N ILE A 307 -20.11 12.00 -6.62
CA ILE A 307 -20.93 10.90 -7.14
C ILE A 307 -22.00 11.45 -8.11
N GLU A 308 -22.69 12.54 -7.75
CA GLU A 308 -23.70 13.19 -8.60
C GLU A 308 -23.10 13.65 -9.94
N ASP A 309 -21.95 14.31 -9.93
CA ASP A 309 -21.22 14.70 -11.15
C ASP A 309 -20.91 13.47 -12.02
N LEU A 310 -20.36 12.43 -11.43
CA LEU A 310 -19.96 11.21 -12.14
C LEU A 310 -21.14 10.48 -12.78
N LEU A 311 -22.28 10.42 -12.11
CA LEU A 311 -23.48 9.77 -12.63
C LEU A 311 -24.07 10.50 -13.86
N GLN A 312 -23.84 11.83 -13.96
CA GLN A 312 -24.31 12.65 -15.08
C GLN A 312 -23.34 12.66 -16.28
N ARG A 313 -22.06 12.28 -16.08
CA ARG A 313 -21.04 12.36 -17.13
C ARG A 313 -21.31 11.46 -18.33
N THR A 314 -20.92 11.94 -19.49
CA THR A 314 -21.05 11.24 -20.78
C THR A 314 -19.69 10.85 -21.40
N ASP A 315 -18.58 11.39 -20.85
CA ASP A 315 -17.21 11.17 -21.34
C ASP A 315 -16.46 10.04 -20.61
N LEU A 316 -17.19 9.10 -20.01
CA LEU A 316 -16.64 8.03 -19.15
C LEU A 316 -15.61 7.15 -19.88
N GLU A 317 -15.80 6.88 -21.18
CA GLU A 317 -14.86 6.07 -21.96
C GLU A 317 -13.48 6.76 -22.09
N LEU A 318 -13.45 8.07 -22.24
CA LEU A 318 -12.21 8.85 -22.28
C LEU A 318 -11.50 8.78 -20.94
N LEU A 319 -12.23 8.94 -19.83
CA LEU A 319 -11.69 8.84 -18.48
C LEU A 319 -11.18 7.41 -18.16
N THR A 320 -11.89 6.38 -18.64
CA THR A 320 -11.48 4.97 -18.51
C THR A 320 -10.11 4.74 -19.14
N VAL A 321 -9.90 5.21 -20.37
CA VAL A 321 -8.61 5.08 -21.07
C VAL A 321 -7.54 5.90 -20.38
N ALA A 322 -7.84 7.14 -19.97
CA ALA A 322 -6.90 8.02 -19.29
C ALA A 322 -6.45 7.41 -17.95
N SER A 323 -7.38 6.88 -17.15
CA SER A 323 -7.10 6.20 -15.89
C SER A 323 -6.10 5.04 -16.06
N ARG A 324 -6.36 4.16 -17.04
CA ARG A 324 -5.44 3.06 -17.36
C ARG A 324 -4.06 3.56 -17.79
N ASN A 325 -4.01 4.49 -18.75
CA ASN A 325 -2.75 4.99 -19.31
C ASN A 325 -1.86 5.62 -18.23
N ARG A 326 -2.47 6.32 -17.27
CA ARG A 326 -1.75 6.90 -16.13
C ARG A 326 -0.91 5.87 -15.39
N VAL A 327 -1.44 4.67 -15.13
CA VAL A 327 -0.71 3.60 -14.43
C VAL A 327 0.29 2.92 -15.36
N VAL A 328 -0.06 2.68 -16.62
CA VAL A 328 0.84 2.07 -17.61
C VAL A 328 2.11 2.88 -17.78
N GLU A 329 1.98 4.21 -17.89
CA GLU A 329 3.09 5.12 -18.13
C GLU A 329 3.98 5.34 -16.92
N ASN A 330 3.40 5.39 -15.69
CA ASN A 330 4.13 5.83 -14.52
C ASN A 330 4.48 4.72 -13.53
N TYR A 331 3.77 3.58 -13.55
CA TYR A 331 3.86 2.56 -12.51
C TYR A 331 3.96 1.13 -13.06
N SER A 332 4.63 0.94 -14.21
CA SER A 332 4.84 -0.38 -14.79
C SER A 332 5.77 -1.24 -13.93
N PHE A 333 5.63 -2.57 -14.03
CA PHE A 333 6.53 -3.52 -13.36
C PHE A 333 7.97 -3.33 -13.83
N GLU A 334 8.16 -3.05 -15.10
CA GLU A 334 9.47 -2.81 -15.74
C GLU A 334 10.15 -1.58 -15.15
N ALA A 335 9.42 -0.47 -14.94
CA ALA A 335 9.97 0.74 -14.32
C ALA A 335 10.48 0.46 -12.90
N ARG A 336 9.68 -0.25 -12.06
CA ARG A 336 10.14 -0.67 -10.72
C ARG A 336 11.35 -1.58 -10.78
N ARG A 337 11.36 -2.55 -11.71
CA ARG A 337 12.46 -3.49 -11.91
C ARG A 337 13.76 -2.75 -12.19
N ASP A 338 13.75 -1.85 -13.13
CA ASP A 338 14.94 -1.14 -13.57
C ASP A 338 15.48 -0.21 -12.47
N GLU A 339 14.61 0.52 -11.77
CA GLU A 339 15.02 1.38 -10.65
C GLU A 339 15.52 0.57 -9.44
N LEU A 340 14.90 -0.57 -9.10
CA LEU A 340 15.33 -1.40 -7.99
C LEU A 340 16.69 -2.08 -8.27
N LEU A 341 16.90 -2.58 -9.48
CA LEU A 341 18.18 -3.15 -9.90
C LEU A 341 19.28 -2.08 -9.98
N LYS A 342 18.96 -0.86 -10.44
CA LYS A 342 19.89 0.27 -10.45
C LYS A 342 20.29 0.72 -9.04
N LEU A 343 19.37 0.69 -8.07
CA LEU A 343 19.68 1.03 -6.68
C LEU A 343 20.70 0.07 -6.06
N LEU A 344 20.70 -1.20 -6.48
CA LEU A 344 21.53 -2.26 -5.91
C LEU A 344 22.78 -2.61 -6.77
N ASN A 345 23.04 -1.91 -7.81
CA ASN A 345 24.31 -2.04 -8.58
C ASN A 345 25.38 -1.13 -8.03
#